data_cc5806bb663bedf1ac5e3c7e6228a2f2
#
_entry.id   cc5806bb663bedf1ac5e3c7e6228a2f2
#
_cell.length_a   1.000
_cell.length_b   1.000
_cell.length_c   1.000
_cell.angle_alpha   90.00
_cell.angle_beta   90.00
_cell.angle_gamma   90.00
#
_symmetry.space_group_name_H-M   'P 1'
#
loop_
_entity.id
_entity.type
_entity.pdbx_description
1 polymer ?
#
loop_
_entity_poly.entity_id
_entity_poly.type
_entity_poly.pdbx_seq_one_letter_code
_entity_poly.pdbx_strand_id
1 'polypeptide(L)'
;MDQSFGKEYKLCSKILIDKLFQEGKRLRFDPFSLVFAQGEFEFKAPFQVLISVPKKQFKRASDRNFVKRRIREIIRKNKVFLNHQQDGNNKILLAIVYNFNQQLTFAEMEQKLIQGLQKLSIKLKH
;
A
#
# COMPACT_ATOMS: atom_id res chain seq x y z
N MET A 1 -11.08 -17.89 -8.20
CA MET A 1 -9.93 -17.00 -8.40
C MET A 1 -9.24 -16.73 -7.07
N ASP A 2 -7.95 -16.80 -7.10
CA ASP A 2 -7.16 -16.63 -5.89
C ASP A 2 -7.05 -15.15 -5.52
N GLN A 3 -7.48 -14.82 -4.31
CA GLN A 3 -7.34 -13.46 -3.76
C GLN A 3 -6.21 -13.38 -2.74
N SER A 4 -5.29 -14.36 -2.77
CA SER A 4 -4.20 -14.35 -1.81
C SER A 4 -3.29 -13.14 -2.04
N PHE A 5 -2.66 -12.71 -0.96
CA PHE A 5 -1.68 -11.62 -0.98
C PHE A 5 -0.33 -12.23 -0.62
N GLY A 6 0.24 -12.94 -1.60
CA GLY A 6 1.46 -13.70 -1.40
C GLY A 6 2.72 -12.87 -1.41
N LYS A 7 3.85 -13.56 -1.34
CA LYS A 7 5.16 -12.91 -1.30
C LYS A 7 5.45 -12.04 -2.50
N GLU A 8 4.88 -12.37 -3.65
CA GLU A 8 5.10 -11.62 -4.88
C GLU A 8 4.58 -10.18 -4.82
N TYR A 9 3.61 -9.93 -3.94
CA TYR A 9 3.05 -8.58 -3.75
C TYR A 9 3.73 -7.81 -2.63
N LYS A 10 4.65 -8.45 -1.92
CA LYS A 10 5.29 -7.81 -0.77
C LYS A 10 6.55 -7.08 -1.21
N LEU A 11 6.59 -5.79 -0.95
CA LEU A 11 7.76 -4.98 -1.25
C LEU A 11 8.81 -5.19 -0.16
N CYS A 12 9.88 -5.88 -0.50
CA CYS A 12 10.95 -6.22 0.43
C CYS A 12 12.31 -5.68 0.00
N SER A 13 12.47 -5.33 -1.27
CA SER A 13 13.76 -4.87 -1.77
C SER A 13 14.14 -3.53 -1.15
N LYS A 14 15.25 -3.50 -0.44
CA LYS A 14 15.72 -2.27 0.19
C LYS A 14 16.00 -1.19 -0.85
N ILE A 15 16.54 -1.56 -1.99
CA ILE A 15 16.83 -0.63 -3.07
C ILE A 15 15.55 0.01 -3.59
N LEU A 16 14.52 -0.81 -3.82
CA LEU A 16 13.25 -0.30 -4.31
C LEU A 16 12.53 0.53 -3.25
N ILE A 17 12.62 0.13 -1.98
CA ILE A 17 12.02 0.91 -0.88
C ILE A 17 12.66 2.28 -0.79
N ASP A 18 14.00 2.33 -0.80
CA ASP A 18 14.71 3.60 -0.73
C ASP A 18 14.37 4.49 -1.93
N LYS A 19 14.33 3.90 -3.11
CA LYS A 19 13.96 4.63 -4.33
C LYS A 19 12.54 5.20 -4.22
N LEU A 20 11.62 4.38 -3.72
CA LEU A 20 10.23 4.80 -3.57
C LEU A 20 10.10 6.02 -2.66
N PHE A 21 10.77 5.99 -1.51
CA PHE A 21 10.67 7.10 -0.56
C PHE A 21 11.43 8.35 -1.01
N GLN A 22 12.44 8.20 -1.86
CA GLN A 22 13.19 9.34 -2.38
C GLN A 22 12.51 9.98 -3.58
N GLU A 23 11.99 9.20 -4.49
CA GLU A 23 11.49 9.66 -5.77
C GLU A 23 9.99 9.54 -5.96
N GLY A 24 9.31 8.78 -5.09
CA GLY A 24 7.89 8.53 -5.22
C GLY A 24 7.05 9.76 -4.95
N LYS A 25 5.86 9.74 -5.52
CA LYS A 25 4.86 10.76 -5.24
C LYS A 25 4.11 10.41 -3.97
N ARG A 26 3.62 11.43 -3.30
CA ARG A 26 2.91 11.25 -2.04
C ARG A 26 1.47 11.68 -2.17
N LEU A 27 0.59 10.90 -1.54
CA LEU A 27 -0.83 11.22 -1.46
C LEU A 27 -1.25 11.02 -0.01
N ARG A 28 -1.56 12.11 0.67
CA ARG A 28 -2.02 12.02 2.05
C ARG A 28 -3.51 11.81 2.09
N PHE A 29 -3.93 10.82 2.85
CA PHE A 29 -5.34 10.48 3.00
C PHE A 29 -5.57 9.96 4.41
N ASP A 30 -5.66 10.89 5.37
CA ASP A 30 -5.72 10.54 6.78
C ASP A 30 -6.70 9.40 7.06
N PRO A 31 -6.33 8.42 7.90
CA PRO A 31 -5.07 8.32 8.66
C PRO A 31 -3.91 7.71 7.88
N PHE A 32 -4.01 7.62 6.57
CA PHE A 32 -2.99 6.99 5.73
C PHE A 32 -2.18 8.02 4.96
N SER A 33 -0.93 7.69 4.72
CA SER A 33 -0.10 8.35 3.72
C SER A 33 0.31 7.29 2.71
N LEU A 34 0.11 7.59 1.44
CA LEU A 34 0.49 6.70 0.35
C LEU A 34 1.68 7.29 -0.38
N VAL A 35 2.72 6.50 -0.57
CA VAL A 35 3.87 6.87 -1.39
C VAL A 35 3.92 5.89 -2.53
N PHE A 36 3.94 6.39 -3.76
CA PHE A 36 3.82 5.51 -4.91
C PHE A 36 4.75 5.94 -6.05
N ALA A 37 5.13 4.94 -6.83
CA ALA A 37 5.92 5.15 -8.04
C ALA A 37 5.46 4.15 -9.08
N GLN A 38 5.52 4.55 -10.34
CA GLN A 38 5.13 3.72 -11.46
C GLN A 38 6.30 3.63 -12.42
N GLY A 39 6.55 2.43 -12.95
CA GLY A 39 7.65 2.26 -13.89
C GLY A 39 7.88 0.80 -14.23
N GLU A 40 8.97 0.56 -14.93
CA GLU A 40 9.37 -0.79 -15.30
C GLU A 40 10.26 -1.35 -14.19
N PHE A 41 9.74 -2.34 -13.49
CA PHE A 41 10.47 -3.02 -12.41
C PHE A 41 10.55 -4.51 -12.72
N GLU A 42 11.52 -5.17 -12.11
CA GLU A 42 11.84 -6.57 -12.43
C GLU A 42 11.07 -7.61 -11.62
N PHE A 43 10.07 -7.22 -10.87
CA PHE A 43 9.24 -8.21 -10.18
C PHE A 43 8.07 -8.64 -11.07
N LYS A 44 7.54 -9.83 -10.82
CA LYS A 44 6.51 -10.44 -11.67
C LYS A 44 5.12 -9.89 -11.42
N ALA A 45 4.81 -9.54 -10.18
CA ALA A 45 3.49 -9.06 -9.83
C ALA A 45 3.22 -7.70 -10.46
N PRO A 46 1.94 -7.33 -10.65
CA PRO A 46 1.60 -6.01 -11.18
C PRO A 46 1.96 -4.87 -10.24
N PHE A 47 2.08 -5.15 -8.96
CA PHE A 47 2.44 -4.15 -7.95
C PHE A 47 3.09 -4.82 -6.77
N GLN A 48 3.83 -4.03 -5.99
CA GLN A 48 4.32 -4.47 -4.68
C GLN A 48 3.99 -3.42 -3.65
N VAL A 49 3.66 -3.86 -2.45
CA VAL A 49 3.17 -2.99 -1.37
C VAL A 49 4.00 -3.20 -0.12
N LEU A 50 4.40 -2.07 0.48
CA LEU A 50 4.99 -2.02 1.81
C LEU A 50 3.97 -1.42 2.75
N ILE A 51 3.69 -2.08 3.87
CA ILE A 51 2.78 -1.58 4.88
C ILE A 51 3.60 -1.21 6.11
N SER A 52 3.50 0.04 6.53
CA SER A 52 4.29 0.56 7.65
C SER A 52 3.37 1.14 8.71
N VAL A 53 3.56 0.67 9.95
CA VAL A 53 2.93 1.25 11.13
C VAL A 53 4.08 1.65 12.06
N PRO A 54 4.43 2.95 12.11
CA PRO A 54 5.59 3.41 12.87
C PRO A 54 5.47 3.12 14.37
N LYS A 55 6.61 2.89 15.01
CA LYS A 55 6.66 2.63 16.44
C LYS A 55 6.09 3.77 17.28
N LYS A 56 6.20 4.99 16.80
CA LYS A 56 5.66 6.15 17.54
C LYS A 56 4.14 6.13 17.64
N GLN A 57 3.46 5.40 16.75
CA GLN A 57 2.01 5.31 16.79
C GLN A 57 1.54 4.26 17.77
N PHE A 58 2.22 3.13 17.84
CA PHE A 58 1.90 2.05 18.77
C PHE A 58 3.20 1.45 19.29
N LYS A 59 3.38 1.51 20.60
CA LYS A 59 4.61 0.99 21.22
C LYS A 59 4.70 -0.52 21.16
N ARG A 60 3.57 -1.22 21.25
CA ARG A 60 3.55 -2.68 21.23
C ARG A 60 3.63 -3.21 19.80
N ALA A 61 4.53 -4.15 19.58
CA ALA A 61 4.63 -4.80 18.27
C ALA A 61 3.34 -5.52 17.89
N SER A 62 2.63 -6.10 18.88
CA SER A 62 1.38 -6.79 18.62
C SER A 62 0.31 -5.85 18.07
N ASP A 63 0.25 -4.62 18.58
CA ASP A 63 -0.71 -3.64 18.08
C ASP A 63 -0.38 -3.21 16.66
N ARG A 64 0.91 -3.00 16.38
CA ARG A 64 1.35 -2.67 15.02
C ARG A 64 1.04 -3.79 14.05
N ASN A 65 1.28 -5.03 14.44
CA ASN A 65 1.00 -6.18 13.59
C ASN A 65 -0.48 -6.35 13.33
N PHE A 66 -1.31 -6.06 14.33
CA PHE A 66 -2.76 -6.12 14.17
C PHE A 66 -3.24 -5.13 13.10
N VAL A 67 -2.74 -3.90 13.16
CA VAL A 67 -3.09 -2.88 12.16
C VAL A 67 -2.58 -3.27 10.78
N LYS A 68 -1.35 -3.78 10.69
CA LYS A 68 -0.79 -4.24 9.41
C LYS A 68 -1.63 -5.34 8.78
N ARG A 69 -2.12 -6.29 9.57
CA ARG A 69 -2.96 -7.37 9.06
C ARG A 69 -4.24 -6.84 8.45
N ARG A 70 -4.86 -5.86 9.11
CA ARG A 70 -6.09 -5.26 8.61
C ARG A 70 -5.86 -4.54 7.29
N ILE A 71 -4.77 -3.77 7.21
CA ILE A 71 -4.43 -3.07 5.97
C ILE A 71 -4.17 -4.07 4.85
N ARG A 72 -3.42 -5.14 5.13
CA ARG A 72 -3.14 -6.18 4.15
C ARG A 72 -4.43 -6.82 3.64
N GLU A 73 -5.37 -7.09 4.53
CA GLU A 73 -6.66 -7.68 4.15
C GLU A 73 -7.45 -6.75 3.24
N ILE A 74 -7.44 -5.47 3.52
CA ILE A 74 -8.13 -4.48 2.69
C ILE A 74 -7.50 -4.44 1.29
N ILE A 75 -6.18 -4.42 1.22
CA ILE A 75 -5.49 -4.40 -0.08
C ILE A 75 -5.78 -5.69 -0.85
N ARG A 76 -5.77 -6.84 -0.17
CA ARG A 76 -6.05 -8.13 -0.80
C ARG A 76 -7.41 -8.12 -1.49
N LYS A 77 -8.41 -7.57 -0.83
CA LYS A 77 -9.78 -7.52 -1.36
C LYS A 77 -9.95 -6.47 -2.45
N ASN A 78 -9.05 -5.52 -2.53
CA ASN A 78 -9.21 -4.36 -3.42
C ASN A 78 -8.06 -4.23 -4.42
N LYS A 79 -7.46 -5.36 -4.81
CA LYS A 79 -6.37 -5.37 -5.79
C LYS A 79 -6.74 -4.73 -7.11
N VAL A 80 -8.01 -4.71 -7.44
CA VAL A 80 -8.49 -4.18 -8.71
C VAL A 80 -8.05 -2.73 -8.93
N PHE A 81 -7.92 -1.94 -7.86
CA PHE A 81 -7.47 -0.56 -7.98
C PHE A 81 -6.00 -0.45 -8.41
N LEU A 82 -5.23 -1.52 -8.23
CA LEU A 82 -3.82 -1.54 -8.58
C LEU A 82 -3.54 -2.39 -9.81
N ASN A 83 -4.37 -3.40 -10.08
CA ASN A 83 -4.17 -4.32 -11.19
C ASN A 83 -4.59 -3.74 -12.53
N HIS A 84 -5.73 -3.07 -12.59
CA HIS A 84 -6.29 -2.63 -13.87
C HIS A 84 -5.53 -1.46 -14.50
N GLN A 85 -4.57 -0.90 -13.78
CA GLN A 85 -3.74 0.19 -14.30
C GLN A 85 -2.58 -0.31 -15.14
N GLN A 86 -2.48 -1.60 -15.30
CA GLN A 86 -1.34 -2.19 -15.98
C GLN A 86 -1.38 -1.96 -17.47
N ASP A 87 -0.31 -1.40 -17.97
CA ASP A 87 -0.12 -1.19 -19.39
C ASP A 87 1.27 -1.70 -19.73
N GLY A 88 1.33 -2.90 -20.32
CA GLY A 88 2.60 -3.52 -20.63
C GLY A 88 3.41 -3.88 -19.40
N ASN A 89 4.63 -3.35 -19.30
CA ASN A 89 5.54 -3.64 -18.20
C ASN A 89 5.46 -2.63 -17.07
N ASN A 90 4.55 -1.68 -17.15
CA ASN A 90 4.40 -0.70 -16.07
C ASN A 90 3.88 -1.36 -14.82
N LYS A 91 4.60 -1.17 -13.74
CA LYS A 91 4.29 -1.74 -12.45
C LYS A 91 4.26 -0.66 -11.39
N ILE A 92 3.66 -0.97 -10.26
CA ILE A 92 3.44 0.01 -9.20
C ILE A 92 4.20 -0.40 -7.95
N LEU A 93 4.95 0.55 -7.38
CA LEU A 93 5.46 0.45 -6.02
C LEU A 93 4.58 1.31 -5.13
N LEU A 94 4.14 0.76 -4.02
CA LEU A 94 3.25 1.46 -3.10
C LEU A 94 3.70 1.25 -1.67
N ALA A 95 3.84 2.33 -0.92
CA ALA A 95 4.00 2.25 0.53
C ALA A 95 2.77 2.86 1.18
N ILE A 96 2.19 2.12 2.12
CA ILE A 96 1.05 2.59 2.90
C ILE A 96 1.54 2.78 4.33
N VAL A 97 1.50 4.02 4.79
CA VAL A 97 1.96 4.38 6.13
C VAL A 97 0.74 4.79 6.95
N TYR A 98 0.60 4.16 8.11
CA TYR A 98 -0.51 4.47 9.03
C TYR A 98 -0.04 5.54 10.02
N ASN A 99 -0.64 6.73 9.95
CA ASN A 99 -0.22 7.89 10.74
C ASN A 99 -1.23 8.25 11.83
N PHE A 100 -1.61 7.26 12.63
CA PHE A 100 -2.59 7.48 13.69
C PHE A 100 -2.24 6.60 14.88
N ASN A 101 -2.41 7.12 16.08
CA ASN A 101 -2.02 6.41 17.31
C ASN A 101 -3.15 5.62 17.95
N GLN A 102 -4.26 5.48 17.27
CA GLN A 102 -5.40 4.68 17.75
C GLN A 102 -5.80 3.68 16.68
N GLN A 103 -6.39 2.58 17.13
CA GLN A 103 -6.93 1.59 16.22
C GLN A 103 -8.33 2.00 15.79
N LEU A 104 -8.54 2.07 14.48
CA LEU A 104 -9.87 2.27 13.92
C LEU A 104 -10.55 0.93 13.76
N THR A 105 -11.87 0.93 13.64
CA THR A 105 -12.58 -0.28 13.27
C THR A 105 -12.17 -0.70 11.86
N PHE A 106 -12.35 -1.98 11.55
CA PHE A 106 -12.05 -2.46 10.21
C PHE A 106 -12.83 -1.69 9.14
N ALA A 107 -14.11 -1.43 9.40
CA ALA A 107 -14.95 -0.72 8.45
C ALA A 107 -14.43 0.70 8.20
N GLU A 108 -14.01 1.40 9.23
CA GLU A 108 -13.45 2.74 9.10
C GLU A 108 -12.16 2.74 8.30
N MET A 109 -11.26 1.80 8.60
CA MET A 109 -10.01 1.66 7.87
C MET A 109 -10.27 1.34 6.41
N GLU A 110 -11.18 0.41 6.15
CA GLU A 110 -11.50 -0.01 4.80
C GLU A 110 -12.05 1.15 3.98
N GLN A 111 -13.01 1.89 4.54
CA GLN A 111 -13.60 3.03 3.85
C GLN A 111 -12.55 4.07 3.47
N LYS A 112 -11.69 4.42 4.43
CA LYS A 112 -10.65 5.43 4.19
C LYS A 112 -9.60 4.95 3.19
N LEU A 113 -9.16 3.71 3.33
CA LEU A 113 -8.13 3.20 2.45
C LEU A 113 -8.64 3.03 1.02
N ILE A 114 -9.88 2.58 0.86
CA ILE A 114 -10.48 2.47 -0.47
C ILE A 114 -10.57 3.84 -1.15
N GLN A 115 -10.98 4.87 -0.41
CA GLN A 115 -10.99 6.23 -0.96
C GLN A 115 -9.60 6.65 -1.43
N GLY A 116 -8.57 6.34 -0.64
CA GLY A 116 -7.19 6.63 -1.03
C GLY A 116 -6.77 5.89 -2.27
N LEU A 117 -7.12 4.61 -2.37
CA LEU A 117 -6.79 3.79 -3.53
C LEU A 117 -7.50 4.27 -4.79
N GLN A 118 -8.75 4.74 -4.66
CA GLN A 118 -9.48 5.29 -5.78
C GLN A 118 -8.80 6.54 -6.31
N LYS A 119 -8.36 7.44 -5.43
CA LYS A 119 -7.63 8.64 -5.84
C LYS A 119 -6.28 8.28 -6.46
N LEU A 120 -5.61 7.28 -5.90
CA LEU A 120 -4.35 6.78 -6.45
C LEU A 120 -4.56 6.25 -7.86
N SER A 121 -5.61 5.48 -8.06
CA SER A 121 -5.95 4.91 -9.37
C SER A 121 -6.12 6.00 -10.42
N ILE A 122 -6.78 7.10 -10.06
CA ILE A 122 -6.95 8.23 -10.98
C ILE A 122 -5.60 8.86 -11.32
N LYS A 123 -4.74 9.05 -10.32
CA LYS A 123 -3.42 9.64 -10.54
C LYS A 123 -2.52 8.76 -11.41
N LEU A 124 -2.66 7.45 -11.31
CA LEU A 124 -1.85 6.52 -12.09
C LEU A 124 -2.21 6.52 -13.58
N LYS A 125 -3.40 6.94 -13.93
CA LYS A 125 -3.82 7.02 -15.33
C LYS A 125 -3.23 8.22 -16.06
N HIS A 126 -2.70 9.15 -15.32
CA HIS A 126 -2.12 10.38 -15.88
C HIS A 126 -0.60 10.45 -15.61
#